data_3e50814d1a1b55e6723d4e4f166bf50b
#
_entry.id   3e50814d1a1b55e6723d4e4f166bf50b
#
_cell.length_a   1.000
_cell.length_b   1.000
_cell.length_c   1.000
_cell.angle_alpha   90.00
_cell.angle_beta   90.00
_cell.angle_gamma   90.00
#
_symmetry.space_group_name_H-M   'P 1'
#
loop_
_entity.id
_entity.type
_entity.pdbx_description
1 polymer ?
#
loop_
_entity_poly.entity_id
_entity_poly.type
_entity_poly.pdbx_seq_one_letter_code
_entity_poly.pdbx_strand_id
1 'polypeptide(L)'
;RQEAETPEPSEPTVMEAYKKTTEVNPLNPYRFCADPTSVEYEGRLYVYGTNDQQEFDATGGLTSNTYGKIRSLVMMSTEDLVNWTYHGTIDMTTVCGQWLNASWAPSIVSREEADGKTHFYLYFSNSGGGVGVITSTSPLGPWTDPLGKNLISGSTPGLGLCSTPFDPGVVIDNDGSG
;
A
#
# COMPACT_ATOMS: atom_id res chain seq x y z
N ARG A 1 -41.28 -11.37 4.17
CA ARG A 1 -40.53 -11.41 2.90
C ARG A 1 -39.18 -10.81 3.19
N GLN A 2 -38.16 -11.66 3.31
CA GLN A 2 -36.77 -11.21 3.30
C GLN A 2 -36.47 -10.83 1.84
N GLU A 3 -36.13 -9.57 1.59
CA GLU A 3 -35.53 -9.15 0.36
C GLU A 3 -34.17 -9.85 0.27
N ALA A 4 -33.98 -10.61 -0.80
CA ALA A 4 -32.68 -11.20 -1.09
C ALA A 4 -31.70 -10.06 -1.37
N GLU A 5 -30.66 -9.92 -0.52
CA GLU A 5 -29.53 -9.05 -0.81
C GLU A 5 -28.96 -9.45 -2.17
N THR A 6 -28.99 -8.52 -3.11
CA THR A 6 -28.32 -8.68 -4.38
C THR A 6 -26.82 -8.73 -4.05
N PRO A 7 -26.08 -9.79 -4.41
CA PRO A 7 -24.65 -9.84 -4.14
C PRO A 7 -23.98 -8.64 -4.85
N GLU A 8 -23.18 -7.89 -4.10
CA GLU A 8 -22.34 -6.85 -4.67
C GLU A 8 -21.50 -7.47 -5.80
N PRO A 9 -21.38 -6.79 -6.94
CA PRO A 9 -20.56 -7.29 -8.03
C PRO A 9 -19.12 -7.45 -7.53
N SER A 10 -18.58 -8.66 -7.67
CA SER A 10 -17.18 -8.93 -7.33
C SER A 10 -16.28 -8.02 -8.16
N GLU A 11 -15.35 -7.34 -7.52
CA GLU A 11 -14.37 -6.48 -8.20
C GLU A 11 -13.59 -7.31 -9.24
N PRO A 12 -13.49 -6.84 -10.48
CA PRO A 12 -12.72 -7.55 -11.50
C PRO A 12 -11.22 -7.51 -11.14
N THR A 13 -10.52 -8.61 -11.37
CA THR A 13 -9.08 -8.69 -11.16
C THR A 13 -8.28 -8.07 -12.31
N VAL A 14 -8.87 -7.98 -13.48
CA VAL A 14 -8.23 -7.38 -14.66
C VAL A 14 -9.06 -6.21 -15.12
N MET A 15 -8.41 -5.05 -15.22
CA MET A 15 -8.98 -3.87 -15.83
C MET A 15 -8.48 -3.78 -17.26
N GLU A 16 -9.38 -3.73 -18.24
CA GLU A 16 -8.99 -3.46 -19.61
C GLU A 16 -8.35 -2.08 -19.76
N ALA A 17 -7.55 -1.91 -20.79
CA ALA A 17 -6.95 -0.62 -21.12
C ALA A 17 -8.02 0.44 -21.32
N TYR A 18 -8.16 1.34 -20.39
CA TYR A 18 -9.12 2.44 -20.50
C TYR A 18 -8.45 3.81 -20.61
N LYS A 19 -7.13 3.82 -20.72
CA LYS A 19 -6.37 5.04 -20.95
C LYS A 19 -5.87 5.09 -22.38
N LYS A 20 -6.68 5.62 -23.28
CA LYS A 20 -6.20 6.09 -24.58
C LYS A 20 -5.57 7.47 -24.41
N THR A 21 -4.79 7.92 -25.40
CA THR A 21 -4.06 9.20 -25.39
C THR A 21 -4.93 10.44 -25.09
N THR A 22 -6.25 10.32 -25.24
CA THR A 22 -7.22 11.39 -24.98
C THR A 22 -8.15 11.10 -23.79
N GLU A 23 -7.99 9.97 -23.10
CA GLU A 23 -8.87 9.58 -22.00
C GLU A 23 -8.25 9.94 -20.66
N VAL A 24 -9.11 10.31 -19.73
CA VAL A 24 -8.77 10.78 -18.39
C VAL A 24 -8.84 9.62 -17.40
N ASN A 25 -7.97 9.64 -16.40
CA ASN A 25 -8.00 8.74 -15.25
C ASN A 25 -9.40 8.62 -14.60
N PRO A 26 -9.68 7.59 -13.78
CA PRO A 26 -8.67 6.86 -13.01
C PRO A 26 -8.15 5.57 -13.66
N LEU A 27 -6.94 5.15 -13.28
CA LEU A 27 -6.41 3.81 -13.60
C LEU A 27 -7.13 2.71 -12.82
N ASN A 28 -7.61 3.03 -11.63
CA ASN A 28 -8.42 2.14 -10.82
C ASN A 28 -9.80 2.79 -10.58
N PRO A 29 -10.83 2.39 -11.30
CA PRO A 29 -12.17 2.94 -11.12
C PRO A 29 -12.92 2.37 -9.91
N TYR A 30 -12.35 1.38 -9.23
CA TYR A 30 -13.03 0.65 -8.16
C TYR A 30 -12.72 1.19 -6.77
N ARG A 31 -11.56 1.86 -6.61
CA ARG A 31 -11.13 2.36 -5.30
C ARG A 31 -10.39 3.68 -5.41
N PHE A 32 -10.68 4.56 -4.50
CA PHE A 32 -9.82 5.72 -4.26
C PHE A 32 -8.48 5.24 -3.71
N CYS A 33 -7.41 5.72 -4.33
CA CYS A 33 -6.04 5.32 -4.01
C CYS A 33 -5.15 6.55 -4.06
N ALA A 34 -4.42 6.82 -2.99
CA ALA A 34 -3.50 7.96 -2.89
C ALA A 34 -2.05 7.51 -2.63
N ASP A 35 -1.14 8.47 -2.76
CA ASP A 35 0.28 8.35 -2.42
C ASP A 35 0.94 7.10 -3.02
N PRO A 36 0.88 6.89 -4.34
CA PRO A 36 1.35 5.66 -4.94
C PRO A 36 2.87 5.52 -4.89
N THR A 37 3.32 4.31 -4.66
CA THR A 37 4.69 3.86 -4.81
C THR A 37 4.75 2.68 -5.76
N SER A 38 5.92 2.39 -6.33
CA SER A 38 6.04 1.30 -7.30
C SER A 38 7.38 0.59 -7.23
N VAL A 39 7.39 -0.66 -7.66
CA VAL A 39 8.59 -1.46 -7.88
C VAL A 39 8.44 -2.26 -9.17
N GLU A 40 9.52 -2.32 -9.95
CA GLU A 40 9.60 -3.22 -11.09
C GLU A 40 10.15 -4.58 -10.63
N TYR A 41 9.54 -5.65 -11.11
CA TYR A 41 10.00 -7.00 -10.86
C TYR A 41 9.60 -7.92 -12.02
N GLU A 42 10.59 -8.60 -12.60
CA GLU A 42 10.41 -9.55 -13.71
C GLU A 42 9.62 -8.98 -14.91
N GLY A 43 9.90 -7.71 -15.28
CA GLY A 43 9.26 -7.04 -16.41
C GLY A 43 7.86 -6.52 -16.15
N ARG A 44 7.40 -6.54 -14.90
CA ARG A 44 6.09 -6.03 -14.48
C ARG A 44 6.27 -4.91 -13.45
N LEU A 45 5.54 -3.82 -13.61
CA LEU A 45 5.46 -2.74 -12.64
C LEU A 45 4.35 -3.04 -11.65
N TYR A 46 4.67 -3.11 -10.37
CA TYR A 46 3.72 -3.25 -9.27
C TYR A 46 3.55 -1.90 -8.59
N VAL A 47 2.31 -1.50 -8.36
CA VAL A 47 1.94 -0.22 -7.75
C VAL A 47 1.13 -0.47 -6.49
N TYR A 48 1.48 0.25 -5.44
CA TYR A 48 0.80 0.20 -4.14
C TYR A 48 0.36 1.62 -3.76
N GLY A 49 -0.76 1.72 -3.06
CA GLY A 49 -1.23 3.02 -2.60
C GLY A 49 -2.11 2.92 -1.37
N THR A 50 -2.33 4.04 -0.74
CA THR A 50 -3.24 4.22 0.39
C THR A 50 -4.67 3.91 -0.06
N ASN A 51 -5.40 3.06 0.68
CA ASN A 51 -6.78 2.72 0.35
C ASN A 51 -7.76 3.76 0.92
N ASP A 52 -7.85 4.93 0.30
CA ASP A 52 -8.78 5.99 0.72
C ASP A 52 -10.26 5.58 0.62
N GLN A 53 -10.57 4.57 -0.20
CA GLN A 53 -11.92 4.01 -0.27
C GLN A 53 -12.39 3.52 1.11
N GLN A 54 -11.48 2.98 1.92
CA GLN A 54 -11.81 2.48 3.25
C GLN A 54 -12.30 3.61 4.18
N GLU A 55 -11.73 4.80 4.11
CA GLU A 55 -12.23 5.97 4.84
C GLU A 55 -13.56 6.45 4.25
N PHE A 56 -13.66 6.51 2.92
CA PHE A 56 -14.88 6.92 2.24
C PHE A 56 -16.06 6.03 2.62
N ASP A 57 -15.90 4.73 2.59
CA ASP A 57 -16.95 3.77 2.94
C ASP A 57 -17.38 3.89 4.41
N ALA A 58 -16.41 4.12 5.31
CA ALA A 58 -16.66 4.25 6.73
C ALA A 58 -17.35 5.58 7.13
N THR A 59 -17.17 6.64 6.33
CA THR A 59 -17.67 7.99 6.65
C THR A 59 -18.81 8.46 5.74
N GLY A 60 -19.17 7.68 4.72
CA GLY A 60 -20.13 8.08 3.68
C GLY A 60 -19.60 9.17 2.74
N GLY A 61 -18.29 9.44 2.76
CA GLY A 61 -17.61 10.30 1.81
C GLY A 61 -17.86 11.82 1.94
N LEU A 62 -18.66 12.26 2.90
CA LEU A 62 -19.15 13.65 2.94
C LEU A 62 -18.71 14.42 4.19
N THR A 63 -18.06 13.80 5.13
CA THR A 63 -17.62 14.43 6.37
C THR A 63 -16.12 14.69 6.36
N SER A 64 -15.62 15.41 7.33
CA SER A 64 -14.20 15.66 7.48
C SER A 64 -13.42 14.34 7.47
N ASN A 65 -12.57 14.16 6.50
CA ASN A 65 -11.68 13.00 6.41
C ASN A 65 -10.64 13.08 7.53
N THR A 66 -10.60 12.06 8.38
CA THR A 66 -9.60 11.94 9.45
C THR A 66 -8.50 10.94 9.10
N TYR A 67 -8.65 10.21 7.97
CA TYR A 67 -7.79 9.11 7.52
C TYR A 67 -7.66 7.95 8.53
N GLY A 68 -8.38 8.04 9.64
CA GLY A 68 -8.28 7.12 10.78
C GLY A 68 -8.87 5.71 10.53
N LYS A 69 -9.57 5.51 9.42
CA LYS A 69 -10.16 4.21 9.05
C LYS A 69 -9.29 3.40 8.09
N ILE A 70 -8.26 4.01 7.52
CA ILE A 70 -7.43 3.38 6.50
C ILE A 70 -6.42 2.42 7.15
N ARG A 71 -6.63 1.12 6.93
CA ARG A 71 -5.80 0.02 7.44
C ARG A 71 -5.54 -1.03 6.38
N SER A 72 -5.52 -0.62 5.13
CA SER A 72 -5.18 -1.47 3.99
C SER A 72 -4.49 -0.67 2.90
N LEU A 73 -3.75 -1.37 2.05
CA LEU A 73 -3.07 -0.79 0.89
C LEU A 73 -3.58 -1.47 -0.37
N VAL A 74 -3.81 -0.69 -1.40
CA VAL A 74 -4.25 -1.17 -2.73
C VAL A 74 -3.06 -1.72 -3.49
N MET A 75 -3.26 -2.79 -4.26
CA MET A 75 -2.24 -3.37 -5.16
C MET A 75 -2.74 -3.42 -6.60
N MET A 76 -1.92 -2.95 -7.52
CA MET A 76 -2.14 -3.03 -8.97
C MET A 76 -0.83 -3.40 -9.67
N SER A 77 -0.91 -3.91 -10.89
CA SER A 77 0.28 -4.12 -11.71
C SER A 77 -0.01 -3.99 -13.20
N THR A 78 1.06 -3.80 -13.98
CA THR A 78 1.00 -3.72 -15.43
C THR A 78 2.32 -4.18 -16.05
N GLU A 79 2.28 -4.71 -17.28
CA GLU A 79 3.46 -5.00 -18.10
C GLU A 79 3.69 -3.93 -19.16
N ASP A 80 2.67 -3.16 -19.54
CA ASP A 80 2.68 -2.29 -20.70
C ASP A 80 2.23 -0.85 -20.40
N LEU A 81 1.90 -0.54 -19.14
CA LEU A 81 1.35 0.74 -18.66
C LEU A 81 -0.03 1.09 -19.26
N VAL A 82 -0.64 0.17 -19.97
CA VAL A 82 -1.94 0.33 -20.64
C VAL A 82 -2.96 -0.61 -20.02
N ASN A 83 -2.61 -1.88 -19.92
CA ASN A 83 -3.46 -2.91 -19.32
C ASN A 83 -3.06 -3.10 -17.85
N TRP A 84 -4.03 -3.00 -16.95
CA TRP A 84 -3.80 -3.06 -15.52
C TRP A 84 -4.52 -4.26 -14.89
N THR A 85 -3.83 -4.91 -13.98
CA THR A 85 -4.40 -5.95 -13.11
C THR A 85 -4.59 -5.38 -11.71
N TYR A 86 -5.80 -5.45 -11.20
CA TYR A 86 -6.12 -5.14 -9.81
C TYR A 86 -5.98 -6.40 -8.96
N HIS A 87 -5.14 -6.36 -7.93
CA HIS A 87 -4.82 -7.51 -7.07
C HIS A 87 -5.53 -7.45 -5.70
N GLY A 88 -6.45 -6.52 -5.52
CA GLY A 88 -7.09 -6.33 -4.23
C GLY A 88 -6.26 -5.48 -3.29
N THR A 89 -6.38 -5.78 -2.01
CA THR A 89 -5.74 -5.00 -0.94
C THR A 89 -4.91 -5.88 -0.02
N ILE A 90 -3.88 -5.27 0.59
CA ILE A 90 -3.19 -5.86 1.73
C ILE A 90 -3.97 -5.46 2.98
N ASP A 91 -4.55 -6.42 3.69
CA ASP A 91 -5.15 -6.17 5.01
C ASP A 91 -4.05 -6.03 6.07
N MET A 92 -3.69 -4.78 6.34
CA MET A 92 -2.62 -4.45 7.27
C MET A 92 -2.99 -4.81 8.73
N THR A 93 -4.27 -4.89 9.05
CA THR A 93 -4.71 -5.35 10.38
C THR A 93 -4.36 -6.82 10.61
N THR A 94 -4.56 -7.65 9.59
CA THR A 94 -4.16 -9.06 9.64
C THR A 94 -2.64 -9.22 9.69
N VAL A 95 -1.90 -8.40 8.95
CA VAL A 95 -0.42 -8.50 8.90
C VAL A 95 0.24 -7.99 10.18
N CYS A 96 -0.15 -6.79 10.66
CA CYS A 96 0.51 -6.09 11.76
C CYS A 96 -0.16 -6.28 13.14
N GLY A 97 -1.45 -6.65 13.13
CA GLY A 97 -2.17 -6.86 14.38
C GLY A 97 -2.45 -5.57 15.17
N GLN A 98 -2.36 -5.68 16.50
CA GLN A 98 -2.86 -4.63 17.41
C GLN A 98 -2.03 -3.34 17.46
N TRP A 99 -0.77 -3.36 17.03
CA TRP A 99 0.06 -2.16 17.06
C TRP A 99 -0.24 -1.20 15.89
N LEU A 100 -0.95 -1.67 14.88
CA LEU A 100 -1.33 -0.86 13.74
C LEU A 100 -2.41 0.18 14.11
N ASN A 101 -2.15 1.44 13.82
CA ASN A 101 -3.14 2.52 13.90
C ASN A 101 -3.73 2.85 12.53
N ALA A 102 -2.87 2.97 11.51
CA ALA A 102 -3.26 3.24 10.14
C ALA A 102 -2.18 2.73 9.17
N SER A 103 -2.50 2.73 7.87
CA SER A 103 -1.53 2.42 6.82
C SER A 103 -1.66 3.44 5.69
N TRP A 104 -0.82 4.48 5.73
CA TRP A 104 -0.83 5.57 4.76
C TRP A 104 0.49 5.64 4.00
N ALA A 105 0.45 6.30 2.84
CA ALA A 105 1.60 6.71 2.05
C ALA A 105 2.71 5.64 2.01
N PRO A 106 2.48 4.51 1.32
CA PRO A 106 3.46 3.44 1.24
C PRO A 106 4.70 3.86 0.45
N SER A 107 5.83 3.24 0.75
CA SER A 107 7.06 3.32 -0.05
C SER A 107 7.69 1.93 -0.14
N ILE A 108 7.91 1.43 -1.35
CA ILE A 108 8.41 0.09 -1.59
C ILE A 108 9.79 0.10 -2.22
N VAL A 109 10.63 -0.84 -1.78
CA VAL A 109 11.87 -1.23 -2.45
C VAL A 109 12.00 -2.74 -2.50
N SER A 110 12.84 -3.23 -3.39
CA SER A 110 13.24 -4.63 -3.44
C SER A 110 14.74 -4.76 -3.47
N ARG A 111 15.25 -5.85 -2.90
CA ARG A 111 16.68 -6.16 -2.89
C ARG A 111 16.86 -7.68 -2.93
N GLU A 112 17.89 -8.13 -3.65
CA GLU A 112 18.35 -9.52 -3.55
C GLU A 112 19.08 -9.69 -2.22
N GLU A 113 18.68 -10.68 -1.44
CA GLU A 113 19.25 -10.98 -0.14
C GLU A 113 20.23 -12.18 -0.22
N ALA A 114 20.92 -12.44 0.89
CA ALA A 114 21.92 -13.51 0.99
C ALA A 114 21.37 -14.92 0.73
N ASP A 115 20.07 -15.10 0.81
CA ASP A 115 19.38 -16.36 0.48
C ASP A 115 19.15 -16.56 -1.04
N GLY A 116 19.62 -15.62 -1.87
CA GLY A 116 19.47 -15.60 -3.32
C GLY A 116 18.06 -15.30 -3.81
N LYS A 117 17.21 -14.74 -2.95
CA LYS A 117 15.85 -14.33 -3.31
C LYS A 117 15.72 -12.81 -3.29
N THR A 118 14.84 -12.32 -4.13
CA THR A 118 14.40 -10.92 -4.04
C THR A 118 13.45 -10.79 -2.86
N HIS A 119 13.77 -9.88 -1.96
CA HIS A 119 12.90 -9.48 -0.87
C HIS A 119 12.32 -8.09 -1.15
N PHE A 120 11.05 -7.92 -0.82
CA PHE A 120 10.31 -6.68 -0.94
C PHE A 120 10.09 -6.11 0.45
N TYR A 121 10.35 -4.81 0.60
CA TYR A 121 10.18 -4.06 1.84
C TYR A 121 9.21 -2.93 1.57
N LEU A 122 8.03 -3.01 2.16
CA LEU A 122 6.97 -2.02 2.03
C LEU A 122 6.83 -1.25 3.33
N TYR A 123 7.31 -0.01 3.31
CA TYR A 123 7.21 0.92 4.42
C TYR A 123 5.89 1.68 4.33
N PHE A 124 5.35 2.10 5.45
CA PHE A 124 4.10 2.84 5.52
C PHE A 124 4.03 3.74 6.74
N SER A 125 3.27 4.82 6.66
CA SER A 125 2.95 5.66 7.81
C SER A 125 1.92 4.96 8.68
N ASN A 126 2.29 4.68 9.94
CA ASN A 126 1.35 4.19 10.95
C ASN A 126 0.67 5.37 11.66
N SER A 127 -0.17 6.10 10.94
CA SER A 127 -0.65 7.45 11.30
C SER A 127 0.52 8.43 11.52
N GLY A 128 0.34 9.50 12.27
CA GLY A 128 1.44 10.36 12.73
C GLY A 128 2.32 9.77 13.82
N GLY A 129 2.16 8.48 14.16
CA GLY A 129 2.85 7.82 15.27
C GLY A 129 4.14 7.11 14.90
N GLY A 130 4.47 7.02 13.61
CA GLY A 130 5.68 6.34 13.18
C GLY A 130 5.58 5.71 11.80
N VAL A 131 6.66 5.06 11.40
CA VAL A 131 6.79 4.30 10.16
C VAL A 131 6.91 2.81 10.48
N GLY A 132 6.03 2.01 9.89
CA GLY A 132 6.11 0.56 9.91
C GLY A 132 6.74 0.00 8.66
N VAL A 133 7.10 -1.30 8.67
CA VAL A 133 7.57 -2.04 7.52
C VAL A 133 7.00 -3.44 7.52
N ILE A 134 6.57 -3.90 6.36
CA ILE A 134 6.22 -5.30 6.10
C ILE A 134 7.08 -5.85 4.98
N THR A 135 7.28 -7.15 4.97
CA THR A 135 8.19 -7.81 4.03
C THR A 135 7.55 -9.01 3.34
N SER A 136 8.03 -9.32 2.14
CA SER A 136 7.65 -10.51 1.39
C SER A 136 8.76 -10.92 0.44
N THR A 137 8.73 -12.15 -0.04
CA THR A 137 9.55 -12.63 -1.17
C THR A 137 8.79 -12.61 -2.51
N SER A 138 7.59 -12.04 -2.52
CA SER A 138 6.79 -11.83 -3.73
C SER A 138 6.16 -10.43 -3.68
N PRO A 139 6.04 -9.72 -4.80
CA PRO A 139 5.43 -8.39 -4.83
C PRO A 139 3.94 -8.38 -4.44
N LEU A 140 3.30 -9.54 -4.46
CA LEU A 140 1.89 -9.69 -4.06
C LEU A 140 1.69 -10.33 -2.69
N GLY A 141 2.78 -10.62 -1.98
CA GLY A 141 2.72 -11.32 -0.68
C GLY A 141 2.89 -12.85 -0.82
N PRO A 142 2.63 -13.62 0.25
CA PRO A 142 2.10 -13.13 1.54
C PRO A 142 3.06 -12.16 2.24
N TRP A 143 2.49 -11.12 2.83
CA TRP A 143 3.23 -10.13 3.59
C TRP A 143 3.34 -10.53 5.06
N THR A 144 4.47 -10.19 5.66
CA THR A 144 4.75 -10.46 7.08
C THR A 144 5.27 -9.20 7.76
N ASP A 145 4.97 -9.09 9.04
CA ASP A 145 5.52 -8.05 9.93
C ASP A 145 6.79 -8.59 10.61
N PRO A 146 7.99 -8.08 10.27
CA PRO A 146 9.23 -8.59 10.83
C PRO A 146 9.53 -8.07 12.24
N LEU A 147 8.84 -7.01 12.71
CA LEU A 147 9.21 -6.29 13.91
C LEU A 147 8.15 -6.30 15.01
N GLY A 148 6.87 -6.44 14.67
CA GLY A 148 5.76 -6.33 15.63
C GLY A 148 5.61 -4.93 16.25
N LYS A 149 6.15 -3.89 15.61
CA LYS A 149 6.15 -2.49 16.07
C LYS A 149 6.61 -1.55 14.96
N ASN A 150 6.48 -0.24 15.18
CA ASN A 150 7.11 0.74 14.30
C ASN A 150 8.63 0.54 14.20
N LEU A 151 9.16 0.62 12.98
CA LEU A 151 10.58 0.72 12.70
C LEU A 151 11.13 2.08 13.20
N ILE A 152 10.40 3.13 12.89
CA ILE A 152 10.73 4.50 13.29
C ILE A 152 9.54 5.08 14.06
N SER A 153 9.82 5.69 15.19
CA SER A 153 8.83 6.41 16.02
C SER A 153 9.42 7.70 16.54
N GLY A 154 8.59 8.56 17.14
CA GLY A 154 9.08 9.81 17.75
C GLY A 154 10.17 9.64 18.83
N SER A 155 10.35 8.42 19.36
CA SER A 155 11.41 8.08 20.32
C SER A 155 12.68 7.49 19.69
N THR A 156 12.73 7.33 18.37
CA THR A 156 13.90 6.78 17.68
C THR A 156 15.09 7.75 17.81
N PRO A 157 16.27 7.29 18.29
CA PRO A 157 17.44 8.14 18.42
C PRO A 157 17.83 8.79 17.09
N GLY A 158 18.24 10.05 17.15
CA GLY A 158 18.73 10.77 15.98
C GLY A 158 17.66 11.57 15.21
N LEU A 159 16.38 11.46 15.55
CA LEU A 159 15.32 12.24 14.93
C LEU A 159 15.29 13.73 15.32
N GLY A 160 16.10 14.14 16.29
CA GLY A 160 16.14 15.52 16.75
C GLY A 160 14.80 15.98 17.33
N LEU A 161 14.19 16.98 16.70
CA LEU A 161 12.89 17.54 17.11
C LEU A 161 11.68 16.87 16.41
N CYS A 162 11.89 15.89 15.54
CA CYS A 162 10.81 15.20 14.85
C CYS A 162 10.10 14.25 15.82
N SER A 163 8.92 14.63 16.27
CA SER A 163 8.10 13.81 17.17
C SER A 163 7.09 12.91 16.42
N THR A 164 6.84 13.21 15.17
CA THR A 164 5.81 12.56 14.33
C THR A 164 6.37 12.18 12.96
N PRO A 165 7.28 11.15 12.89
CA PRO A 165 7.77 10.67 11.61
C PRO A 165 6.65 9.97 10.83
N PHE A 166 6.47 10.37 9.57
CA PHE A 166 5.49 9.77 8.66
C PHE A 166 5.90 10.03 7.19
N ASP A 167 5.15 9.49 6.24
CA ASP A 167 5.38 9.58 4.80
C ASP A 167 6.80 9.15 4.40
N PRO A 168 7.12 7.84 4.57
CA PRO A 168 8.44 7.33 4.26
C PRO A 168 8.76 7.44 2.77
N GLY A 169 9.98 7.83 2.47
CA GLY A 169 10.58 7.67 1.14
C GLY A 169 11.83 6.80 1.27
N VAL A 170 11.83 5.63 0.64
CA VAL A 170 12.95 4.68 0.72
C VAL A 170 13.60 4.47 -0.63
N VAL A 171 14.90 4.36 -0.64
CA VAL A 171 15.71 4.01 -1.81
C VAL A 171 16.76 2.98 -1.40
N ILE A 172 17.19 2.16 -2.35
CA ILE A 172 18.39 1.33 -2.19
C ILE A 172 19.55 2.08 -2.83
N ASP A 173 20.59 2.34 -2.07
CA ASP A 173 21.79 3.03 -2.55
C ASP A 173 22.68 2.06 -3.35
N ASN A 174 23.69 2.61 -4.03
CA ASN A 174 24.61 1.86 -4.89
C ASN A 174 25.45 0.80 -4.13
N ASP A 175 25.61 0.95 -2.82
CA ASP A 175 26.26 -0.03 -1.95
C ASP A 175 25.31 -1.11 -1.42
N GLY A 176 24.03 -1.06 -1.81
CA GLY A 176 22.99 -2.00 -1.38
C GLY A 176 22.36 -1.66 -0.03
N SER A 177 22.74 -0.55 0.61
CA SER A 177 22.05 -0.06 1.81
C SER A 177 20.73 0.64 1.47
N GLY A 178 19.79 0.68 2.42
CA GLY A 178 18.49 1.32 2.25
C GLY A 178 17.94 1.86 3.57
#